data_e6daab27589bd0de8b5020c25578656c
#
_entry.id   e6daab27589bd0de8b5020c25578656c
#
_cell.length_a   1.000
_cell.length_b   1.000
_cell.length_c   1.000
_cell.angle_alpha   90.00
_cell.angle_beta   90.00
_cell.angle_gamma   90.00
#
_symmetry.space_group_name_H-M   'P 1'
#
loop_
_entity.id
_entity.type
_entity.pdbx_description
1 polymer ?
#
loop_
_entity_poly.entity_id
_entity_poly.type
_entity_poly.pdbx_seq_one_letter_code
_entity_poly.pdbx_strand_id
1 'polypeptide(L)'
;AIGSNLGELLKLDEFGGMQSSDIAPYISMYWGSLMIGRWAGAISVFNLQGMKKTLALIVVPLIAFGIILGVNIISGKDMKPLYWYIVCVFIQIIAFFLSKDKPARTLTIFGTFGIIAMLIGLFSSGTIAIYAFLSGGLACSIMWPSIFSLSIIGLGKYTSQGSAFLVMMILGGGIIPPLQGKLSDIIGIHQSYIVAVVCFAY
;
A
#
# COMPACT_ATOMS: atom_id res chain seq x y z
N ALA A 1 -5.33 -1.85 9.42
CA ALA A 1 -4.21 -2.53 10.07
C ALA A 1 -2.90 -1.73 9.91
N ILE A 2 -2.23 -1.73 8.72
CA ILE A 2 -0.91 -1.09 8.57
C ILE A 2 -0.98 0.40 8.90
N GLY A 3 -1.78 1.17 8.17
CA GLY A 3 -1.85 2.63 8.35
C GLY A 3 -2.42 3.09 9.68
N SER A 4 -3.28 2.28 10.32
CA SER A 4 -3.91 2.64 11.59
C SER A 4 -2.90 2.68 12.75
N ASN A 5 -1.97 1.73 12.75
CA ASN A 5 -1.01 1.54 13.85
C ASN A 5 0.39 2.06 13.52
N LEU A 6 0.58 2.61 12.30
CA LEU A 6 1.87 3.13 11.85
C LEU A 6 2.40 4.25 12.76
N GLY A 7 1.51 5.13 13.22
CA GLY A 7 1.90 6.22 14.13
C GLY A 7 2.47 5.73 15.45
N GLU A 8 1.86 4.71 16.04
CA GLU A 8 2.36 4.13 17.30
C GLU A 8 3.64 3.33 17.08
N LEU A 9 3.78 2.66 15.93
CA LEU A 9 5.01 1.97 15.57
C LEU A 9 6.21 2.93 15.52
N LEU A 10 6.04 4.10 14.88
CA LEU A 10 7.11 5.08 14.71
C LEU A 10 7.55 5.77 16.01
N LYS A 11 6.76 5.67 17.08
CA LYS A 11 7.12 6.16 18.41
C LYS A 11 8.09 5.24 19.15
N LEU A 12 8.24 3.99 18.72
CA LEU A 12 9.18 3.05 19.34
C LEU A 12 10.62 3.52 19.10
N ASP A 13 11.48 3.31 20.11
CA ASP A 13 12.91 3.64 20.03
C ASP A 13 13.61 2.91 18.87
N GLU A 14 13.16 1.70 18.55
CA GLU A 14 13.64 0.89 17.40
C GLU A 14 13.46 1.58 16.04
N PHE A 15 12.50 2.50 15.94
CA PHE A 15 12.18 3.27 14.75
C PHE A 15 12.58 4.75 14.86
N GLY A 16 13.34 5.09 15.89
CA GLY A 16 13.88 6.44 16.12
C GLY A 16 13.09 7.30 17.09
N GLY A 17 12.11 6.72 17.84
CA GLY A 17 11.38 7.43 18.90
C GLY A 17 10.73 8.73 18.43
N MET A 18 10.09 8.72 17.26
CA MET A 18 9.61 9.95 16.60
C MET A 18 8.53 10.66 17.40
N GLN A 19 8.62 11.98 17.49
CA GLN A 19 7.55 12.79 18.05
C GLN A 19 6.35 12.86 17.09
N SER A 20 5.18 13.13 17.64
CA SER A 20 3.92 13.17 16.85
C SER A 20 3.97 14.16 15.69
N SER A 21 4.75 15.24 15.78
CA SER A 21 5.00 16.20 14.70
C SER A 21 5.71 15.57 13.50
N ASP A 22 6.66 14.67 13.77
CA ASP A 22 7.55 14.10 12.78
C ASP A 22 6.97 12.84 12.09
N ILE A 23 5.93 12.27 12.69
CA ILE A 23 5.20 11.10 12.17
C ILE A 23 4.29 11.46 10.99
N ALA A 24 3.77 12.68 10.95
CA ALA A 24 2.79 13.10 9.94
C ALA A 24 3.25 12.91 8.49
N PRO A 25 4.51 13.16 8.09
CA PRO A 25 5.01 12.88 6.74
C PRO A 25 4.93 11.40 6.35
N TYR A 26 5.22 10.50 7.27
CA TYR A 26 5.18 9.05 7.03
C TYR A 26 3.76 8.53 6.84
N ILE A 27 2.83 9.01 7.67
CA ILE A 27 1.40 8.69 7.51
C ILE A 27 0.89 9.23 6.17
N SER A 28 1.25 10.47 5.82
CA SER A 28 0.91 11.08 4.54
C SER A 28 1.48 10.26 3.37
N MET A 29 2.72 9.77 3.48
CA MET A 29 3.34 8.92 2.46
C MET A 29 2.64 7.57 2.34
N TYR A 30 2.22 6.94 3.45
CA TYR A 30 1.46 5.70 3.41
C TYR A 30 0.15 5.85 2.62
N TRP A 31 -0.64 6.87 2.95
CA TRP A 31 -1.90 7.14 2.24
C TRP A 31 -1.66 7.58 0.79
N GLY A 32 -0.60 8.36 0.57
CA GLY A 32 -0.15 8.73 -0.77
C GLY A 32 0.26 7.52 -1.61
N SER A 33 0.89 6.53 -1.01
CA SER A 33 1.25 5.27 -1.68
C SER A 33 0.02 4.53 -2.23
N LEU A 34 -1.10 4.55 -1.51
CA LEU A 34 -2.37 4.02 -2.01
C LEU A 34 -2.86 4.79 -3.25
N MET A 35 -2.64 6.10 -3.31
CA MET A 35 -2.99 6.93 -4.45
C MET A 35 -2.09 6.64 -5.66
N ILE A 36 -0.77 6.52 -5.45
CA ILE A 36 0.21 6.23 -6.51
C ILE A 36 -0.20 4.98 -7.29
N GLY A 37 -0.49 3.89 -6.60
CA GLY A 37 -0.85 2.64 -7.26
C GLY A 37 -2.22 2.68 -7.93
N ARG A 38 -3.20 3.39 -7.36
CA ARG A 38 -4.51 3.56 -7.99
C ARG A 38 -4.43 4.35 -9.28
N TRP A 39 -3.63 5.41 -9.33
CA TRP A 39 -3.41 6.18 -10.55
C TRP A 39 -2.70 5.35 -11.62
N ALA A 40 -1.69 4.57 -11.23
CA ALA A 40 -1.02 3.65 -12.14
C ALA A 40 -2.00 2.57 -12.69
N GLY A 41 -2.84 2.00 -11.82
CA GLY A 41 -3.85 1.01 -12.21
C GLY A 41 -4.93 1.59 -13.13
N ALA A 42 -5.29 2.86 -12.97
CA ALA A 42 -6.27 3.54 -13.82
C ALA A 42 -5.79 3.66 -15.29
N ILE A 43 -4.49 3.60 -15.55
CA ILE A 43 -3.94 3.65 -16.91
C ILE A 43 -4.52 2.53 -17.81
N SER A 44 -4.80 1.37 -17.23
CA SER A 44 -5.37 0.24 -17.94
C SER A 44 -6.76 0.52 -18.53
N VAL A 45 -7.49 1.48 -17.95
CA VAL A 45 -8.84 1.88 -18.40
C VAL A 45 -8.79 2.71 -19.70
N PHE A 46 -7.68 3.41 -19.96
CA PHE A 46 -7.57 4.35 -21.08
C PHE A 46 -7.17 3.71 -22.41
N ASN A 47 -7.21 2.39 -22.56
CA ASN A 47 -6.88 1.68 -23.80
C ASN A 47 -5.58 2.15 -24.49
N LEU A 48 -4.61 2.64 -23.72
CA LEU A 48 -3.31 3.04 -24.24
C LEU A 48 -2.55 1.81 -24.76
N GLN A 49 -1.91 1.93 -25.92
CA GLN A 49 -1.15 0.83 -26.52
C GLN A 49 0.32 1.22 -26.76
N GLY A 50 1.17 0.20 -26.79
CA GLY A 50 2.58 0.35 -27.13
C GLY A 50 3.33 1.32 -26.21
N MET A 51 4.17 2.16 -26.81
CA MET A 51 5.06 3.08 -26.08
C MET A 51 4.33 4.07 -25.18
N LYS A 52 3.14 4.53 -25.58
CA LYS A 52 2.34 5.48 -24.78
C LYS A 52 1.92 4.86 -23.44
N LYS A 53 1.56 3.58 -23.42
CA LYS A 53 1.21 2.85 -22.19
C LYS A 53 2.43 2.69 -21.28
N THR A 54 3.55 2.26 -21.86
CA THR A 54 4.81 2.12 -21.11
C THR A 54 5.23 3.42 -20.46
N LEU A 55 5.18 4.52 -21.23
CA LEU A 55 5.51 5.84 -20.72
C LEU A 55 4.56 6.27 -19.60
N ALA A 56 3.25 6.06 -19.77
CA ALA A 56 2.26 6.39 -18.74
C ALA A 56 2.50 5.61 -17.44
N LEU A 57 2.78 4.30 -17.52
CA LEU A 57 3.05 3.45 -16.36
C LEU A 57 4.30 3.87 -15.57
N ILE A 58 5.24 4.56 -16.20
CA ILE A 58 6.43 5.11 -15.52
C ILE A 58 6.14 6.51 -14.98
N VAL A 59 5.58 7.38 -15.84
CA VAL A 59 5.45 8.81 -15.54
C VAL A 59 4.38 9.08 -14.49
N VAL A 60 3.22 8.40 -14.57
CA VAL A 60 2.10 8.67 -13.65
C VAL A 60 2.43 8.36 -12.18
N PRO A 61 3.05 7.23 -11.81
CA PRO A 61 3.47 6.99 -10.44
C PRO A 61 4.51 8.00 -9.94
N LEU A 62 5.44 8.43 -10.81
CA LEU A 62 6.46 9.41 -10.46
C LEU A 62 5.86 10.80 -10.25
N ILE A 63 4.91 11.22 -11.10
CA ILE A 63 4.16 12.47 -10.91
C ILE A 63 3.38 12.41 -9.59
N ALA A 64 2.66 11.32 -9.33
CA ALA A 64 1.91 11.15 -8.09
C ALA A 64 2.82 11.24 -6.86
N PHE A 65 3.98 10.58 -6.90
CA PHE A 65 4.99 10.67 -5.85
C PHE A 65 5.50 12.11 -5.67
N GLY A 66 5.81 12.80 -6.77
CA GLY A 66 6.24 14.20 -6.77
C GLY A 66 5.18 15.14 -6.17
N ILE A 67 3.89 14.92 -6.46
CA ILE A 67 2.79 15.69 -5.88
C ILE A 67 2.72 15.47 -4.36
N ILE A 68 2.85 14.22 -3.88
CA ILE A 68 2.82 13.92 -2.45
C ILE A 68 3.97 14.63 -1.74
N LEU A 69 5.18 14.57 -2.28
CA LEU A 69 6.33 15.28 -1.74
C LEU A 69 6.10 16.80 -1.75
N GLY A 70 5.67 17.35 -2.88
CA GLY A 70 5.44 18.78 -3.05
C GLY A 70 4.41 19.34 -2.08
N VAL A 71 3.26 18.69 -1.95
CA VAL A 71 2.19 19.11 -1.02
C VAL A 71 2.67 19.09 0.43
N ASN A 72 3.42 18.07 0.83
CA ASN A 72 3.94 17.99 2.20
C ASN A 72 5.04 19.02 2.47
N ILE A 73 5.91 19.30 1.49
CA ILE A 73 6.95 20.35 1.59
C ILE A 73 6.30 21.74 1.71
N ILE A 74 5.28 22.02 0.88
CA ILE A 74 4.53 23.29 0.94
C ILE A 74 3.81 23.42 2.31
N SER A 75 3.39 22.31 2.89
CA SER A 75 2.80 22.25 4.24
C SER A 75 3.84 22.38 5.37
N GLY A 76 5.10 22.65 5.07
CA GLY A 76 6.17 22.86 6.04
C GLY A 76 6.72 21.58 6.69
N LYS A 77 6.45 20.40 6.10
CA LYS A 77 6.95 19.12 6.62
C LYS A 77 8.31 18.76 6.01
N ASP A 78 9.22 18.22 6.83
CA ASP A 78 10.50 17.71 6.32
C ASP A 78 10.29 16.33 5.64
N MET A 79 10.50 16.30 4.34
CA MET A 79 10.35 15.09 3.51
C MET A 79 11.69 14.44 3.15
N LYS A 80 12.83 14.99 3.61
CA LYS A 80 14.16 14.46 3.28
C LYS A 80 14.31 12.97 3.59
N PRO A 81 13.84 12.45 4.74
CA PRO A 81 13.94 11.03 5.05
C PRO A 81 13.16 10.13 4.07
N LEU A 82 12.18 10.68 3.34
CA LEU A 82 11.31 9.93 2.45
C LEU A 82 11.71 10.00 0.97
N TYR A 83 12.78 10.71 0.61
CA TYR A 83 13.23 10.79 -0.79
C TYR A 83 13.65 9.43 -1.33
N TRP A 84 14.32 8.61 -0.52
CA TRP A 84 14.72 7.25 -0.90
C TRP A 84 13.55 6.27 -1.08
N TYR A 85 12.34 6.65 -0.64
CA TYR A 85 11.15 5.86 -0.89
C TYR A 85 10.81 5.72 -2.39
N ILE A 86 11.40 6.57 -3.23
CA ILE A 86 11.32 6.44 -4.70
C ILE A 86 11.74 5.04 -5.18
N VAL A 87 12.66 4.37 -4.48
CA VAL A 87 13.07 2.98 -4.80
C VAL A 87 11.89 2.03 -4.69
N CYS A 88 11.05 2.17 -3.66
CA CYS A 88 9.83 1.37 -3.51
C CYS A 88 8.82 1.65 -4.64
N VAL A 89 8.74 2.90 -5.10
CA VAL A 89 7.89 3.27 -6.24
C VAL A 89 8.41 2.62 -7.53
N PHE A 90 9.73 2.57 -7.76
CA PHE A 90 10.29 1.83 -8.90
C PHE A 90 10.01 0.33 -8.84
N ILE A 91 10.11 -0.30 -7.67
CA ILE A 91 9.73 -1.71 -7.49
C ILE A 91 8.25 -1.91 -7.87
N GLN A 92 7.37 -1.01 -7.45
CA GLN A 92 5.97 -1.04 -7.83
C GLN A 92 5.78 -0.92 -9.35
N ILE A 93 6.50 -0.03 -10.02
CA ILE A 93 6.44 0.13 -11.48
C ILE A 93 6.84 -1.19 -12.17
N ILE A 94 7.92 -1.83 -11.72
CA ILE A 94 8.34 -3.14 -12.23
C ILE A 94 7.24 -4.19 -12.02
N ALA A 95 6.61 -4.22 -10.84
CA ALA A 95 5.50 -5.11 -10.54
C ALA A 95 4.31 -4.92 -11.50
N PHE A 96 3.99 -3.67 -11.89
CA PHE A 96 2.98 -3.39 -12.90
C PHE A 96 3.35 -3.95 -14.28
N PHE A 97 4.60 -3.81 -14.71
CA PHE A 97 5.04 -4.40 -15.99
C PHE A 97 4.94 -5.92 -15.99
N LEU A 98 5.28 -6.57 -14.87
CA LEU A 98 5.20 -8.02 -14.72
C LEU A 98 3.76 -8.54 -14.71
N SER A 99 2.81 -7.73 -14.23
CA SER A 99 1.39 -8.09 -14.12
C SER A 99 0.69 -8.25 -15.48
N LYS A 100 1.19 -7.57 -16.52
CA LYS A 100 0.66 -7.62 -17.90
C LYS A 100 -0.86 -7.39 -17.97
N ASP A 101 -1.40 -6.47 -17.17
CA ASP A 101 -2.82 -6.12 -17.05
C ASP A 101 -3.78 -7.29 -16.74
N LYS A 102 -3.28 -8.39 -16.23
CA LYS A 102 -4.12 -9.52 -15.81
C LYS A 102 -4.44 -9.42 -14.33
N PRO A 103 -5.69 -9.19 -13.91
CA PRO A 103 -6.05 -8.97 -12.50
C PRO A 103 -5.56 -10.08 -11.57
N ALA A 104 -5.63 -11.35 -11.98
CA ALA A 104 -5.13 -12.47 -11.20
C ALA A 104 -3.60 -12.40 -11.00
N ARG A 105 -2.84 -12.10 -12.06
CA ARG A 105 -1.38 -11.93 -11.95
C ARG A 105 -1.01 -10.73 -11.11
N THR A 106 -1.73 -9.62 -11.28
CA THR A 106 -1.55 -8.41 -10.47
C THR A 106 -1.73 -8.74 -8.99
N LEU A 107 -2.81 -9.45 -8.65
CA LEU A 107 -3.10 -9.84 -7.28
C LEU A 107 -1.99 -10.73 -6.69
N THR A 108 -1.52 -11.73 -7.43
CA THR A 108 -0.42 -12.61 -6.98
C THR A 108 0.88 -11.84 -6.79
N ILE A 109 1.29 -10.99 -7.75
CA ILE A 109 2.55 -10.24 -7.68
C ILE A 109 2.51 -9.24 -6.52
N PHE A 110 1.44 -8.46 -6.41
CA PHE A 110 1.32 -7.45 -5.35
C PHE A 110 1.06 -8.06 -3.97
N GLY A 111 0.35 -9.20 -3.88
CA GLY A 111 0.22 -9.98 -2.66
C GLY A 111 1.56 -10.51 -2.17
N THR A 112 2.33 -11.14 -3.07
CA THR A 112 3.69 -11.61 -2.76
C THR A 112 4.61 -10.46 -2.36
N PHE A 113 4.56 -9.33 -3.08
CA PHE A 113 5.30 -8.12 -2.72
C PHE A 113 4.92 -7.63 -1.31
N GLY A 114 3.62 -7.60 -0.99
CA GLY A 114 3.12 -7.20 0.33
C GLY A 114 3.62 -8.13 1.44
N ILE A 115 3.60 -9.46 1.24
CA ILE A 115 4.13 -10.44 2.20
C ILE A 115 5.62 -10.20 2.44
N ILE A 116 6.43 -10.10 1.37
CA ILE A 116 7.86 -9.88 1.48
C ILE A 116 8.16 -8.56 2.19
N ALA A 117 7.48 -7.49 1.82
CA ALA A 117 7.64 -6.19 2.45
C ALA A 117 7.31 -6.23 3.95
N MET A 118 6.19 -6.86 4.33
CA MET A 118 5.81 -7.00 5.75
C MET A 118 6.80 -7.87 6.54
N LEU A 119 7.32 -8.95 5.94
CA LEU A 119 8.33 -9.79 6.58
C LEU A 119 9.65 -9.01 6.76
N ILE A 120 10.10 -8.28 5.73
CA ILE A 120 11.27 -7.40 5.87
C ILE A 120 11.05 -6.40 7.02
N GLY A 121 9.86 -5.79 7.10
CA GLY A 121 9.52 -4.88 8.19
C GLY A 121 9.58 -5.53 9.57
N LEU A 122 9.08 -6.77 9.70
CA LEU A 122 9.06 -7.52 10.96
C LEU A 122 10.45 -7.95 11.44
N PHE A 123 11.35 -8.31 10.51
CA PHE A 123 12.69 -8.80 10.84
C PHE A 123 13.77 -7.72 10.77
N SER A 124 13.42 -6.50 10.42
CA SER A 124 14.32 -5.35 10.34
C SER A 124 13.90 -4.28 11.35
N SER A 125 14.79 -3.32 11.60
CA SER A 125 14.53 -2.15 12.42
C SER A 125 14.97 -0.87 11.70
N GLY A 126 14.64 0.28 12.25
CA GLY A 126 15.02 1.59 11.72
C GLY A 126 14.40 1.89 10.34
N THR A 127 15.12 2.63 9.51
CA THR A 127 14.62 3.18 8.24
C THR A 127 14.18 2.11 7.24
N ILE A 128 14.87 0.96 7.21
CA ILE A 128 14.54 -0.13 6.27
C ILE A 128 13.16 -0.70 6.60
N ALA A 129 12.90 -0.95 7.89
CA ALA A 129 11.60 -1.46 8.33
C ALA A 129 10.48 -0.43 8.07
N ILE A 130 10.74 0.86 8.29
CA ILE A 130 9.77 1.92 7.98
C ILE A 130 9.38 1.89 6.50
N TYR A 131 10.36 1.83 5.59
CA TYR A 131 10.06 1.78 4.15
C TYR A 131 9.34 0.50 3.75
N ALA A 132 9.69 -0.62 4.37
CA ALA A 132 9.01 -1.89 4.16
C ALA A 132 7.53 -1.82 4.57
N PHE A 133 7.22 -1.28 5.74
CA PHE A 133 5.84 -1.09 6.17
C PHE A 133 5.08 -0.07 5.33
N LEU A 134 5.71 1.03 4.93
CA LEU A 134 5.12 2.02 4.03
C LEU A 134 4.80 1.41 2.66
N SER A 135 5.67 0.54 2.13
CA SER A 135 5.48 -0.13 0.84
C SER A 135 4.28 -1.09 0.85
N GLY A 136 3.80 -1.51 2.02
CA GLY A 136 2.51 -2.18 2.16
C GLY A 136 1.33 -1.36 1.61
N GLY A 137 1.41 -0.01 1.69
CA GLY A 137 0.45 0.87 1.02
C GLY A 137 0.50 0.75 -0.50
N LEU A 138 1.70 0.65 -1.09
CA LEU A 138 1.87 0.39 -2.52
C LEU A 138 1.27 -0.95 -2.93
N ALA A 139 1.49 -2.01 -2.14
CA ALA A 139 0.91 -3.33 -2.37
C ALA A 139 -0.62 -3.29 -2.32
N CYS A 140 -1.21 -2.72 -1.27
CA CYS A 140 -2.66 -2.61 -1.10
C CYS A 140 -3.34 -1.75 -2.19
N SER A 141 -2.61 -0.84 -2.83
CA SER A 141 -3.16 0.18 -3.72
C SER A 141 -3.97 -0.39 -4.89
N ILE A 142 -3.52 -1.52 -5.47
CA ILE A 142 -4.13 -2.15 -6.65
C ILE A 142 -4.86 -3.46 -6.32
N MET A 143 -4.68 -3.99 -5.11
CA MET A 143 -5.30 -5.27 -4.74
C MET A 143 -6.82 -5.19 -4.76
N TRP A 144 -7.41 -4.13 -4.19
CA TRP A 144 -8.86 -3.97 -4.17
C TRP A 144 -9.51 -3.94 -5.57
N PRO A 145 -9.05 -3.10 -6.52
CA PRO A 145 -9.55 -3.13 -7.89
C PRO A 145 -9.40 -4.50 -8.57
N SER A 146 -8.29 -5.20 -8.31
CA SER A 146 -8.04 -6.53 -8.88
C SER A 146 -8.99 -7.58 -8.30
N ILE A 147 -9.21 -7.60 -6.99
CA ILE A 147 -10.18 -8.47 -6.32
C ILE A 147 -11.58 -8.19 -6.85
N PHE A 148 -11.97 -6.91 -6.90
CA PHE A 148 -13.27 -6.49 -7.39
C PHE A 148 -13.52 -7.00 -8.81
N SER A 149 -12.57 -6.75 -9.74
CA SER A 149 -12.66 -7.20 -11.12
C SER A 149 -12.82 -8.72 -11.24
N LEU A 150 -12.04 -9.49 -10.48
CA LEU A 150 -12.10 -10.95 -10.51
C LEU A 150 -13.42 -11.49 -9.95
N SER A 151 -13.95 -10.86 -8.91
CA SER A 151 -15.14 -11.33 -8.22
C SER A 151 -16.44 -11.08 -8.98
N ILE A 152 -16.49 -10.06 -9.85
CA ILE A 152 -17.68 -9.75 -10.65
C ILE A 152 -17.70 -10.45 -12.02
N ILE A 153 -16.58 -11.05 -12.44
CA ILE A 153 -16.50 -11.75 -13.72
C ILE A 153 -17.49 -12.91 -13.73
N GLY A 154 -18.34 -12.97 -14.77
CA GLY A 154 -19.29 -14.06 -14.99
C GLY A 154 -20.62 -13.93 -14.24
N LEU A 155 -20.81 -12.92 -13.38
CA LEU A 155 -22.07 -12.75 -12.63
C LEU A 155 -23.25 -12.24 -13.49
N GLY A 156 -23.02 -11.70 -14.66
CA GLY A 156 -24.06 -11.20 -15.57
C GLY A 156 -25.08 -10.31 -14.85
N LYS A 157 -26.35 -10.72 -14.81
CA LYS A 157 -27.43 -9.96 -14.15
C LYS A 157 -27.28 -9.79 -12.64
N TYR A 158 -26.44 -10.58 -12.00
CA TYR A 158 -26.18 -10.53 -10.56
C TYR A 158 -24.97 -9.66 -10.18
N THR A 159 -24.35 -8.97 -11.15
CA THR A 159 -23.17 -8.12 -10.90
C THR A 159 -23.42 -7.07 -9.82
N SER A 160 -24.61 -6.45 -9.79
CA SER A 160 -24.97 -5.45 -8.77
C SER A 160 -25.00 -6.06 -7.37
N GLN A 161 -25.59 -7.24 -7.22
CA GLN A 161 -25.65 -7.95 -5.94
C GLN A 161 -24.26 -8.41 -5.48
N GLY A 162 -23.45 -8.98 -6.41
CA GLY A 162 -22.07 -9.36 -6.13
C GLY A 162 -21.21 -8.19 -5.68
N SER A 163 -21.36 -7.04 -6.33
CA SER A 163 -20.67 -5.80 -5.94
C SER A 163 -21.08 -5.35 -4.55
N ALA A 164 -22.37 -5.43 -4.20
CA ALA A 164 -22.86 -5.08 -2.87
C ALA A 164 -22.24 -5.97 -1.78
N PHE A 165 -22.17 -7.28 -2.00
CA PHE A 165 -21.51 -8.20 -1.06
C PHE A 165 -20.02 -7.90 -0.90
N LEU A 166 -19.31 -7.58 -1.99
CA LEU A 166 -17.91 -7.20 -1.92
C LEU A 166 -17.68 -5.92 -1.11
N VAL A 167 -18.55 -4.94 -1.29
CA VAL A 167 -18.49 -3.69 -0.49
C VAL A 167 -18.72 -3.98 0.99
N MET A 168 -19.60 -4.92 1.33
CA MET A 168 -19.79 -5.35 2.72
C MET A 168 -18.52 -5.95 3.35
N MET A 169 -17.63 -6.57 2.55
CA MET A 169 -16.34 -7.10 3.04
C MET A 169 -15.37 -6.02 3.53
N ILE A 170 -15.61 -4.74 3.21
CA ILE A 170 -14.86 -3.60 3.78
C ILE A 170 -15.01 -3.55 5.31
N LEU A 171 -16.01 -4.23 5.89
CA LEU A 171 -16.16 -4.42 7.32
C LEU A 171 -14.89 -4.97 7.99
N GLY A 172 -14.06 -5.74 7.25
CA GLY A 172 -12.73 -6.16 7.72
C GLY A 172 -11.84 -5.00 8.19
N GLY A 173 -12.03 -3.81 7.60
CA GLY A 173 -11.36 -2.57 8.05
C GLY A 173 -11.78 -2.13 9.46
N GLY A 174 -12.96 -2.53 9.93
CA GLY A 174 -13.43 -2.29 11.30
C GLY A 174 -13.02 -3.39 12.29
N ILE A 175 -12.67 -4.58 11.82
CA ILE A 175 -12.35 -5.75 12.67
C ILE A 175 -10.83 -5.91 12.84
N ILE A 176 -10.08 -5.88 11.75
CA ILE A 176 -8.64 -6.19 11.76
C ILE A 176 -7.80 -5.17 12.56
N PRO A 177 -8.01 -3.83 12.46
CA PRO A 177 -7.23 -2.89 13.26
C PRO A 177 -7.42 -3.05 14.78
N PRO A 178 -8.64 -3.18 15.33
CA PRO A 178 -8.83 -3.48 16.76
C PRO A 178 -8.20 -4.81 17.20
N LEU A 179 -8.30 -5.86 16.34
CA LEU A 179 -7.66 -7.15 16.62
C LEU A 179 -6.14 -7.01 16.69
N GLN A 180 -5.54 -6.27 15.75
CA GLN A 180 -4.11 -5.96 15.77
C GLN A 180 -3.73 -5.12 16.98
N GLY A 181 -4.56 -4.12 17.38
CA GLY A 181 -4.34 -3.33 18.58
C GLY A 181 -4.29 -4.19 19.85
N LYS A 182 -5.27 -5.09 20.02
CA LYS A 182 -5.29 -6.02 21.15
C LYS A 182 -4.09 -6.99 21.13
N LEU A 183 -3.67 -7.44 19.97
CA LEU A 183 -2.47 -8.26 19.83
C LEU A 183 -1.20 -7.47 20.19
N SER A 184 -1.17 -6.20 19.80
CA SER A 184 -0.09 -5.26 20.17
C SER A 184 0.10 -5.11 21.67
N ASP A 185 -0.98 -5.16 22.46
CA ASP A 185 -0.92 -5.11 23.93
C ASP A 185 -0.27 -6.36 24.54
N ILE A 186 -0.26 -7.48 23.79
CA ILE A 186 0.25 -8.78 24.27
C ILE A 186 1.70 -9.02 23.81
N ILE A 187 1.99 -8.80 22.52
CA ILE A 187 3.27 -9.14 21.89
C ILE A 187 4.09 -7.94 21.43
N GLY A 188 3.58 -6.72 21.66
CA GLY A 188 4.19 -5.48 21.19
C GLY A 188 3.72 -5.06 19.80
N ILE A 189 3.77 -3.74 19.54
CA ILE A 189 3.23 -3.14 18.31
C ILE A 189 3.98 -3.61 17.05
N HIS A 190 5.31 -3.71 17.10
CA HIS A 190 6.12 -4.15 15.97
C HIS A 190 5.73 -5.57 15.54
N GLN A 191 5.66 -6.50 16.48
CA GLN A 191 5.34 -7.90 16.18
C GLN A 191 3.88 -8.12 15.79
N SER A 192 2.97 -7.23 16.23
CA SER A 192 1.55 -7.31 15.86
C SER A 192 1.31 -7.15 14.33
N TYR A 193 2.31 -6.65 13.58
CA TYR A 193 2.24 -6.56 12.12
C TYR A 193 2.23 -7.93 11.42
N ILE A 194 2.44 -9.03 12.16
CA ILE A 194 2.20 -10.39 11.63
C ILE A 194 0.76 -10.55 11.12
N VAL A 195 -0.20 -9.81 11.70
CA VAL A 195 -1.58 -9.77 11.22
C VAL A 195 -1.65 -9.28 9.77
N ALA A 196 -0.82 -8.29 9.39
CA ALA A 196 -0.77 -7.81 8.01
C ALA A 196 -0.20 -8.87 7.07
N VAL A 197 0.83 -9.63 7.50
CA VAL A 197 1.37 -10.76 6.72
C VAL A 197 0.29 -11.79 6.45
N VAL A 198 -0.46 -12.19 7.48
CA VAL A 198 -1.56 -13.16 7.35
C VAL A 198 -2.63 -12.64 6.39
N CYS A 199 -3.00 -11.35 6.49
CA CYS A 199 -3.97 -10.73 5.59
C CYS A 199 -3.51 -10.69 4.12
N PHE A 200 -2.20 -10.56 3.85
CA PHE A 200 -1.68 -10.63 2.49
C PHE A 200 -1.56 -12.06 1.96
N ALA A 201 -1.35 -13.03 2.86
CA ALA A 201 -1.21 -14.44 2.50
C ALA A 201 -2.58 -15.12 2.23
N TYR A 202 -3.66 -14.61 2.82
CA TYR A 202 -5.03 -15.07 2.60
C TYR A 202 -5.58 -14.56 1.27
#